data_55055b83a3373247a5777d4ba50eecdf
#
_entry.id   55055b83a3373247a5777d4ba50eecdf
#
_cell.length_a   1.000
_cell.length_b   1.000
_cell.length_c   1.000
_cell.angle_alpha   90.00
_cell.angle_beta   90.00
_cell.angle_gamma   90.00
#
_symmetry.space_group_name_H-M   'P 1'
#
loop_
_entity.id
_entity.type
_entity.pdbx_description
1 polymer ?
#
loop_
_entity_poly.entity_id
_entity_poly.type
_entity_poly.pdbx_seq_one_letter_code
_entity_poly.pdbx_strand_id
1 'polypeptide(L)'
;MNLTNKVLKLLGMKLATEMLNEPVQSEQKLFRAIITLALEDVLSNSQGRHESVVKAEAHDWFVGDSEDYQRVCYMSGLDADWVKERYLKALDSGQITFTMKQHLQVKYTRLYEDLRAANDTGHRKLIQK
;
A
#
# COMPACT_ATOMS: atom_id res chain seq x y z
N MET A 1 22.00 -2.09 1.22
CA MET A 1 20.99 -1.30 1.95
C MET A 1 19.82 -2.19 2.28
N ASN A 2 19.42 -2.25 3.54
CA ASN A 2 18.31 -3.11 3.94
C ASN A 2 16.95 -2.43 3.63
N LEU A 3 15.87 -3.20 3.72
CA LEU A 3 14.52 -2.71 3.41
C LEU A 3 14.11 -1.54 4.31
N THR A 4 14.52 -1.58 5.59
CA THR A 4 14.21 -0.51 6.55
C THR A 4 14.76 0.84 6.07
N ASN A 5 16.01 0.87 5.59
CA ASN A 5 16.60 2.11 5.08
C ASN A 5 15.86 2.61 3.82
N LYS A 6 15.43 1.70 2.96
CA LYS A 6 14.64 2.08 1.77
C LYS A 6 13.30 2.67 2.16
N VAL A 7 12.62 2.09 3.15
CA VAL A 7 11.35 2.62 3.68
C VAL A 7 11.55 4.01 4.26
N LEU A 8 12.60 4.21 5.06
CA LEU A 8 12.90 5.51 5.64
C LEU A 8 13.14 6.59 4.58
N LYS A 9 13.87 6.25 3.53
CA LYS A 9 14.10 7.17 2.41
C LYS A 9 12.81 7.53 1.68
N LEU A 10 11.95 6.55 1.51
CA LEU A 10 10.66 6.75 0.83
C LEU A 10 9.77 7.72 1.59
N LEU A 11 9.70 7.57 2.91
CA LEU A 11 8.88 8.42 3.78
C LEU A 11 9.45 9.83 3.98
N GLY A 12 10.76 10.01 3.75
CA GLY A 12 11.44 11.27 4.00
C GLY A 12 12.01 11.33 5.42
N MET A 13 13.12 12.05 5.57
CA MET A 13 13.88 12.07 6.83
C MET A 13 13.08 12.57 8.03
N LYS A 14 12.32 13.64 7.84
CA LYS A 14 11.57 14.24 8.94
C LYS A 14 10.54 13.29 9.52
N LEU A 15 9.72 12.69 8.66
CA LEU A 15 8.69 11.77 9.12
C LEU A 15 9.29 10.47 9.65
N ALA A 16 10.33 9.97 9.01
CA ALA A 16 11.03 8.77 9.48
C ALA A 16 11.57 8.98 10.89
N THR A 17 12.15 10.14 11.16
CA THR A 17 12.65 10.49 12.49
C THR A 17 11.53 10.55 13.52
N GLU A 18 10.42 11.18 13.17
CA GLU A 18 9.25 11.27 14.02
C GLU A 18 8.69 9.88 14.33
N MET A 19 8.59 9.02 13.33
CA MET A 19 8.08 7.65 13.51
C MET A 19 8.96 6.81 14.43
N LEU A 20 10.28 7.04 14.41
CA LEU A 20 11.23 6.25 15.21
C LEU A 20 11.38 6.76 16.63
N ASN A 21 11.30 8.08 16.84
CA ASN A 21 11.69 8.72 18.09
C ASN A 21 10.52 9.23 18.95
N GLU A 22 9.34 9.39 18.39
CA GLU A 22 8.19 9.84 19.18
C GLU A 22 7.68 8.74 20.12
N PRO A 23 7.37 9.08 21.39
CA PRO A 23 6.67 8.17 22.26
C PRO A 23 5.24 8.02 21.77
N VAL A 24 4.93 6.92 21.10
CA VAL A 24 3.59 6.64 20.57
C VAL A 24 2.96 5.50 21.35
N GLN A 25 1.63 5.50 21.41
CA GLN A 25 0.89 4.42 22.04
C GLN A 25 1.05 3.12 21.27
N SER A 26 0.87 1.99 21.94
CA SER A 26 1.06 0.66 21.34
C SER A 26 0.19 0.45 20.12
N GLU A 27 -1.05 0.94 20.13
CA GLU A 27 -1.95 0.87 18.97
C GLU A 27 -1.40 1.62 17.78
N GLN A 28 -0.91 2.84 17.98
CA GLN A 28 -0.35 3.65 16.93
C GLN A 28 0.88 2.97 16.28
N LYS A 29 1.72 2.35 17.11
CA LYS A 29 2.88 1.57 16.62
C LYS A 29 2.43 0.41 15.74
N LEU A 30 1.36 -0.27 16.14
CA LEU A 30 0.83 -1.39 15.38
C LEU A 30 0.36 -0.96 13.99
N PHE A 31 -0.38 0.14 13.91
CA PHE A 31 -0.86 0.64 12.62
C PHE A 31 0.27 1.19 11.74
N ARG A 32 1.28 1.82 12.35
CA ARG A 32 2.49 2.24 11.63
C ARG A 32 3.25 1.04 11.06
N ALA A 33 3.27 -0.08 11.79
CA ALA A 33 3.88 -1.31 11.31
C ALA A 33 3.16 -1.86 10.08
N ILE A 34 1.83 -1.73 10.00
CA ILE A 34 1.07 -2.14 8.81
C ILE A 34 1.52 -1.36 7.59
N ILE A 35 1.66 -0.04 7.71
CA ILE A 35 2.14 0.81 6.60
C ILE A 35 3.57 0.43 6.20
N THR A 36 4.44 0.19 7.18
CA THR A 36 5.83 -0.21 6.93
C THR A 36 5.89 -1.53 6.16
N LEU A 37 5.09 -2.52 6.56
CA LEU A 37 5.03 -3.80 5.86
C LEU A 37 4.54 -3.63 4.42
N ALA A 38 3.51 -2.81 4.21
CA ALA A 38 3.00 -2.54 2.87
C ALA A 38 4.08 -1.88 1.99
N LEU A 39 4.86 -0.96 2.56
CA LEU A 39 5.97 -0.31 1.85
C LEU A 39 7.09 -1.32 1.52
N GLU A 40 7.41 -2.21 2.45
CA GLU A 40 8.38 -3.27 2.19
C GLU A 40 7.92 -4.18 1.05
N ASP A 41 6.64 -4.50 1.01
CA ASP A 41 6.07 -5.34 -0.04
C ASP A 41 6.21 -4.69 -1.43
N VAL A 42 5.94 -3.38 -1.54
CA VAL A 42 6.07 -2.68 -2.84
C VAL A 42 7.53 -2.43 -3.23
N LEU A 43 8.44 -2.40 -2.26
CA LEU A 43 9.87 -2.23 -2.53
C LEU A 43 10.55 -3.55 -2.92
N SER A 44 9.90 -4.67 -2.71
CA SER A 44 10.45 -5.99 -3.02
C SER A 44 10.58 -6.20 -4.52
N ASN A 45 11.74 -6.68 -4.96
CA ASN A 45 11.99 -7.03 -6.36
C ASN A 45 11.94 -8.54 -6.60
N SER A 46 11.46 -9.30 -5.62
CA SER A 46 11.28 -10.73 -5.76
C SER A 46 10.24 -11.04 -6.84
N GLN A 47 10.58 -11.93 -7.77
CA GLN A 47 9.72 -12.25 -8.91
C GLN A 47 8.93 -13.54 -8.71
N GLY A 48 8.92 -14.10 -7.51
CA GLY A 48 8.10 -15.24 -7.19
C GLY A 48 6.62 -14.92 -7.39
N ARG A 49 5.82 -15.93 -7.67
CA ARG A 49 4.37 -15.74 -7.91
C ARG A 49 3.67 -15.12 -6.71
N HIS A 50 3.93 -15.67 -5.52
CA HIS A 50 3.34 -15.16 -4.28
C HIS A 50 3.77 -13.72 -4.01
N GLU A 51 5.05 -13.44 -4.14
CA GLU A 51 5.62 -12.11 -3.88
C GLU A 51 5.09 -11.07 -4.86
N SER A 52 4.88 -11.46 -6.12
CA SER A 52 4.29 -10.57 -7.14
C SER A 52 2.86 -10.21 -6.82
N VAL A 53 2.07 -11.17 -6.32
CA VAL A 53 0.69 -10.95 -5.89
C VAL A 53 0.66 -10.01 -4.68
N VAL A 54 1.50 -10.25 -3.68
CA VAL A 54 1.59 -9.42 -2.47
C VAL A 54 1.97 -7.99 -2.84
N LYS A 55 2.93 -7.82 -3.74
CA LYS A 55 3.34 -6.49 -4.21
C LYS A 55 2.20 -5.77 -4.93
N ALA A 56 1.45 -6.47 -5.79
CA ALA A 56 0.32 -5.90 -6.50
C ALA A 56 -0.80 -5.47 -5.54
N GLU A 57 -1.09 -6.29 -4.54
CA GLU A 57 -2.10 -5.97 -3.53
C GLU A 57 -1.69 -4.75 -2.70
N ALA A 58 -0.42 -4.65 -2.31
CA ALA A 58 0.08 -3.51 -1.57
C ALA A 58 0.00 -2.23 -2.40
N HIS A 59 0.36 -2.32 -3.69
CA HIS A 59 0.22 -1.19 -4.61
C HIS A 59 -1.24 -0.71 -4.68
N ASP A 60 -2.17 -1.63 -4.88
CA ASP A 60 -3.59 -1.30 -4.97
C ASP A 60 -4.09 -0.68 -3.67
N TRP A 61 -3.60 -1.14 -2.53
CA TRP A 61 -3.95 -0.59 -1.22
C TRP A 61 -3.54 0.88 -1.10
N PHE A 62 -2.34 1.26 -1.59
CA PHE A 62 -1.89 2.64 -1.53
C PHE A 62 -2.67 3.57 -2.47
N VAL A 63 -3.06 3.09 -3.66
CA VAL A 63 -3.68 3.96 -4.67
C VAL A 63 -5.19 3.90 -4.69
N GLY A 64 -5.79 2.91 -4.04
CA GLY A 64 -7.22 2.63 -4.16
C GLY A 64 -8.15 3.44 -3.26
N ASP A 65 -7.61 4.21 -2.31
CA ASP A 65 -8.40 5.03 -1.38
C ASP A 65 -9.49 4.26 -0.61
N SER A 66 -9.18 3.02 -0.21
CA SER A 66 -10.14 2.21 0.56
C SER A 66 -10.36 2.76 1.96
N GLU A 67 -11.48 2.37 2.58
CA GLU A 67 -11.75 2.72 3.97
C GLU A 67 -10.68 2.15 4.90
N ASP A 68 -10.18 0.95 4.60
CA ASP A 68 -9.12 0.31 5.36
C ASP A 68 -7.84 1.15 5.35
N TYR A 69 -7.44 1.62 4.16
CA TYR A 69 -6.27 2.48 4.01
C TYR A 69 -6.43 3.78 4.82
N GLN A 70 -7.58 4.43 4.70
CA GLN A 70 -7.87 5.67 5.41
C GLN A 70 -7.81 5.46 6.93
N ARG A 71 -8.41 4.38 7.41
CA ARG A 71 -8.41 4.06 8.83
C ARG A 71 -7.01 3.76 9.35
N VAL A 72 -6.22 2.99 8.62
CA VAL A 72 -4.85 2.67 9.04
C VAL A 72 -4.00 3.94 9.13
N CYS A 73 -4.10 4.84 8.15
CA CYS A 73 -3.39 6.11 8.20
C CYS A 73 -3.82 6.96 9.38
N TYR A 74 -5.13 7.08 9.61
CA TYR A 74 -5.67 7.83 10.73
C TYR A 74 -5.16 7.29 12.06
N MET A 75 -5.24 5.96 12.26
CA MET A 75 -4.79 5.32 13.49
C MET A 75 -3.27 5.39 13.67
N SER A 76 -2.53 5.58 12.58
CA SER A 76 -1.07 5.76 12.60
C SER A 76 -0.66 7.19 12.94
N GLY A 77 -1.61 8.12 12.94
CA GLY A 77 -1.32 9.55 13.09
C GLY A 77 -0.72 10.16 11.82
N LEU A 78 -0.97 9.57 10.66
CA LEU A 78 -0.46 10.03 9.37
C LEU A 78 -1.59 10.52 8.48
N ASP A 79 -1.32 11.55 7.70
CA ASP A 79 -2.26 12.05 6.69
C ASP A 79 -2.27 11.08 5.50
N ALA A 80 -3.44 10.51 5.19
CA ALA A 80 -3.59 9.54 4.12
C ALA A 80 -3.20 10.12 2.75
N ASP A 81 -3.56 11.37 2.47
CA ASP A 81 -3.23 12.02 1.21
C ASP A 81 -1.73 12.25 1.10
N TRP A 82 -1.08 12.61 2.19
CA TRP A 82 0.36 12.80 2.24
C TRP A 82 1.10 11.48 1.97
N VAL A 83 0.67 10.39 2.59
CA VAL A 83 1.26 9.06 2.39
C VAL A 83 1.13 8.64 0.93
N LYS A 84 -0.06 8.84 0.34
CA LYS A 84 -0.31 8.51 -1.06
C LYS A 84 0.56 9.34 -2.00
N GLU A 85 0.70 10.64 -1.71
CA GLU A 85 1.55 11.52 -2.50
C GLU A 85 3.01 11.06 -2.48
N ARG A 86 3.51 10.70 -1.30
CA ARG A 86 4.89 10.16 -1.18
C ARG A 86 5.04 8.85 -1.93
N TYR A 87 4.04 8.00 -1.88
CA TYR A 87 4.03 6.74 -2.63
C TYR A 87 4.11 7.00 -4.14
N LEU A 88 3.28 7.91 -4.65
CA LEU A 88 3.27 8.26 -6.08
C LEU A 88 4.60 8.88 -6.51
N LYS A 89 5.20 9.70 -5.67
CA LYS A 89 6.54 10.25 -5.95
C LYS A 89 7.60 9.17 -6.01
N ALA A 90 7.50 8.16 -5.16
CA ALA A 90 8.44 7.04 -5.17
C ALA A 90 8.32 6.22 -6.46
N LEU A 91 7.11 6.05 -6.98
CA LEU A 91 6.90 5.41 -8.27
C LEU A 91 7.51 6.23 -9.40
N ASP A 92 7.26 7.53 -9.41
CA ASP A 92 7.71 8.43 -10.46
C ASP A 92 9.24 8.56 -10.47
N SER A 93 9.87 8.58 -9.31
CA SER A 93 11.33 8.73 -9.19
C SER A 93 12.10 7.42 -9.39
N GLY A 94 11.42 6.28 -9.51
CA GLY A 94 12.06 4.99 -9.69
C GLY A 94 12.51 4.30 -8.41
N GLN A 95 12.15 4.82 -7.24
CA GLN A 95 12.40 4.13 -5.96
C GLN A 95 11.61 2.84 -5.87
N ILE A 96 10.41 2.83 -6.43
CA ILE A 96 9.57 1.64 -6.54
C ILE A 96 9.48 1.30 -8.02
N THR A 97 9.86 0.07 -8.38
CA THR A 97 9.85 -0.39 -9.77
C THR A 97 9.10 -1.71 -9.87
N PHE A 98 8.51 -1.95 -11.03
CA PHE A 98 7.78 -3.17 -11.34
C PHE A 98 8.40 -3.82 -12.57
N THR A 99 8.66 -5.12 -12.51
CA THR A 99 9.03 -5.90 -13.68
C THR A 99 7.79 -6.05 -14.58
N MET A 100 7.99 -6.51 -15.82
CA MET A 100 6.85 -6.78 -16.71
C MET A 100 5.86 -7.75 -16.07
N LYS A 101 6.35 -8.80 -15.44
CA LYS A 101 5.52 -9.78 -14.74
C LYS A 101 4.72 -9.13 -13.61
N GLN A 102 5.36 -8.28 -12.82
CA GLN A 102 4.70 -7.57 -11.73
C GLN A 102 3.66 -6.58 -12.24
N HIS A 103 3.94 -5.88 -13.35
CA HIS A 103 2.99 -4.99 -14.00
C HIS A 103 1.73 -5.73 -14.43
N LEU A 104 1.89 -6.90 -15.05
CA LEU A 104 0.75 -7.72 -15.45
C LEU A 104 -0.06 -8.17 -14.24
N GLN A 105 0.61 -8.50 -13.14
CA GLN A 105 -0.07 -8.88 -11.90
C GLN A 105 -0.88 -7.73 -11.32
N VAL A 106 -0.36 -6.50 -11.37
CA VAL A 106 -1.09 -5.30 -10.92
C VAL A 106 -2.39 -5.13 -11.72
N LYS A 107 -2.30 -5.24 -13.05
CA LYS A 107 -3.48 -5.13 -13.92
C LYS A 107 -4.49 -6.24 -13.62
N TYR A 108 -4.02 -7.45 -13.42
CA TYR A 108 -4.88 -8.60 -13.12
C TYR A 108 -5.60 -8.41 -11.78
N THR A 109 -4.88 -7.99 -10.75
CA THR A 109 -5.45 -7.75 -9.42
C THR A 109 -6.54 -6.69 -9.50
N ARG A 110 -6.29 -5.59 -10.21
CA ARG A 110 -7.26 -4.51 -10.37
C ARG A 110 -8.52 -4.99 -11.11
N LEU A 111 -8.33 -5.73 -12.20
CA LEU A 111 -9.44 -6.28 -12.96
C LEU A 111 -10.28 -7.23 -12.12
N TYR A 112 -9.65 -8.07 -11.33
CA TYR A 112 -10.33 -9.02 -10.45
C TYR A 112 -11.20 -8.29 -9.43
N GLU A 113 -10.66 -7.24 -8.80
CA GLU A 113 -11.40 -6.44 -7.83
C GLU A 113 -12.59 -5.73 -8.48
N ASP A 114 -12.41 -5.17 -9.68
CA ASP A 114 -13.48 -4.51 -10.42
C ASP A 114 -14.60 -5.49 -10.77
N LEU A 115 -14.25 -6.69 -11.20
CA LEU A 115 -15.23 -7.73 -11.53
C LEU A 115 -15.99 -8.20 -10.29
N ARG A 116 -15.31 -8.32 -9.16
CA ARG A 116 -15.94 -8.70 -7.90
C ARG A 116 -16.97 -7.65 -7.48
N ALA A 117 -16.61 -6.37 -7.55
CA ALA A 117 -17.50 -5.28 -7.21
C ALA A 117 -18.72 -5.25 -8.13
N ALA A 118 -18.52 -5.46 -9.43
CA ALA A 118 -19.62 -5.50 -10.41
C ALA A 118 -20.56 -6.67 -10.15
N ASN A 119 -20.03 -7.84 -9.82
CA ASN A 119 -20.84 -9.03 -9.51
C ASN A 119 -21.68 -8.82 -8.24
N ASP A 120 -21.08 -8.24 -7.19
CA ASP A 120 -21.81 -7.94 -5.96
C ASP A 120 -22.95 -6.96 -6.22
N THR A 121 -22.71 -5.91 -7.00
CA THR A 121 -23.73 -4.94 -7.38
C THR A 121 -24.85 -5.60 -8.19
N GLY A 122 -24.51 -6.43 -9.17
CA GLY A 122 -25.46 -7.17 -9.98
C GLY A 122 -26.30 -8.11 -9.14
N HIS A 123 -25.68 -8.82 -8.22
CA HIS A 123 -26.36 -9.73 -7.31
C HIS A 123 -27.36 -8.99 -6.41
N ARG A 124 -26.97 -7.85 -5.86
CA ARG A 124 -27.86 -7.02 -5.03
C ARG A 124 -29.05 -6.54 -5.81
N LYS A 125 -28.88 -6.12 -7.06
CA LYS A 125 -29.98 -5.69 -7.92
C LYS A 125 -30.98 -6.80 -8.18
N LEU A 126 -30.50 -8.02 -8.38
CA LEU A 126 -31.34 -9.19 -8.59
C LEU A 126 -32.16 -9.52 -7.35
N ILE A 127 -31.59 -9.41 -6.17
CA ILE A 127 -32.26 -9.68 -4.90
C ILE A 127 -33.34 -8.66 -4.62
N GLN A 128 -33.15 -7.41 -5.01
CA GLN A 128 -34.09 -6.30 -4.75
C GLN A 128 -35.27 -6.31 -5.70
N LYS A 129 -35.23 -7.11 -6.75
CA LYS A 129 -36.37 -7.30 -7.65
C LYS A 129 -37.25 -8.43 -7.18
#